data_d784144989e65511d03983f533dc0b58
#
_entry.id   d784144989e65511d03983f533dc0b58
#
_cell.length_a   1.000
_cell.length_b   1.000
_cell.length_c   1.000
_cell.angle_alpha   90.00
_cell.angle_beta   90.00
_cell.angle_gamma   90.00
#
_symmetry.space_group_name_H-M   'P 1'
#
loop_
_entity.id
_entity.type
_entity.pdbx_description
1 polymer ?
#
loop_
_entity_poly.entity_id
_entity_poly.type
_entity_poly.pdbx_seq_one_letter_code
_entity_poly.pdbx_strand_id
1 'polypeptide(L)'
;AWTERLKAASWKGQLCGVLHTKNDAIADIIRDDGTDILFGSPIFEEELLGLKFNISPFSFFQTNSLGAEKLYSVARDYILGKDSACAEEGENRSSADVSQSSLAGKTVFDLYSGTGTIAQILSPSCGHVVGVEIVAEAVEAAKENAKKNQITNCDFLCGDVLKVLDDIRDRPDMIVLDP
;
A
#
# COMPACT_ATOMS: atom_id res chain seq x y z
N ALA A 1 -12.98 -13.07 -29.73
CA ALA A 1 -12.92 -11.91 -30.66
C ALA A 1 -12.12 -10.73 -30.08
N TRP A 2 -12.52 -10.13 -28.95
CA TRP A 2 -11.78 -9.00 -28.33
C TRP A 2 -10.42 -9.42 -27.78
N THR A 3 -10.37 -10.51 -27.03
CA THR A 3 -9.13 -11.07 -26.44
C THR A 3 -8.05 -11.30 -27.50
N GLU A 4 -8.40 -11.88 -28.65
CA GLU A 4 -7.44 -12.13 -29.74
C GLU A 4 -6.92 -10.82 -30.36
N ARG A 5 -7.77 -9.79 -30.45
CA ARG A 5 -7.33 -8.46 -30.89
C ARG A 5 -6.38 -7.81 -29.91
N LEU A 6 -6.65 -7.91 -28.60
CA LEU A 6 -5.77 -7.39 -27.56
C LEU A 6 -4.43 -8.10 -27.53
N LYS A 7 -4.42 -9.43 -27.68
CA LYS A 7 -3.19 -10.24 -27.77
C LYS A 7 -2.34 -9.92 -29.01
N ALA A 8 -3.00 -9.59 -30.14
CA ALA A 8 -2.34 -9.25 -31.39
C ALA A 8 -1.90 -7.77 -31.48
N ALA A 9 -2.34 -6.92 -30.56
CA ALA A 9 -1.98 -5.50 -30.57
C ALA A 9 -0.53 -5.28 -30.12
N SER A 10 0.10 -4.24 -30.66
CA SER A 10 1.43 -3.81 -30.22
C SER A 10 1.30 -2.92 -28.99
N TRP A 11 1.82 -3.39 -27.86
CA TRP A 11 1.82 -2.68 -26.58
C TRP A 11 3.21 -2.11 -26.28
N LYS A 12 3.28 -0.96 -25.61
CA LYS A 12 4.54 -0.45 -25.04
C LYS A 12 5.00 -1.23 -23.79
N GLY A 13 4.12 -2.04 -23.22
CA GLY A 13 4.36 -2.91 -22.06
C GLY A 13 3.95 -4.34 -22.36
N GLN A 14 3.88 -5.17 -21.34
CA GLN A 14 3.45 -6.55 -21.42
C GLN A 14 1.96 -6.66 -21.06
N LEU A 15 1.16 -7.33 -21.89
CA LEU A 15 -0.21 -7.69 -21.56
C LEU A 15 -0.19 -8.86 -20.56
N CYS A 16 -0.47 -8.59 -19.29
CA CYS A 16 -0.44 -9.59 -18.22
C CYS A 16 -1.72 -10.42 -18.17
N GLY A 17 -2.87 -9.80 -18.42
CA GLY A 17 -4.16 -10.47 -18.36
C GLY A 17 -5.26 -9.73 -19.09
N VAL A 18 -6.34 -10.45 -19.37
CA VAL A 18 -7.61 -9.91 -19.86
C VAL A 18 -8.71 -10.55 -19.05
N LEU A 19 -9.49 -9.73 -18.39
CA LEU A 19 -10.60 -10.15 -17.54
C LEU A 19 -11.92 -9.60 -18.08
N HIS A 20 -12.98 -10.31 -17.81
CA HIS A 20 -14.36 -9.88 -18.05
C HIS A 20 -15.12 -9.94 -16.73
N THR A 21 -15.38 -8.79 -16.15
CA THR A 21 -16.12 -8.66 -14.89
C THR A 21 -17.56 -8.27 -15.18
N LYS A 22 -18.49 -8.96 -14.56
CA LYS A 22 -19.90 -8.59 -14.51
C LYS A 22 -20.10 -7.66 -13.33
N ASN A 23 -20.82 -6.57 -13.54
CA ASN A 23 -21.17 -5.62 -12.49
C ASN A 23 -22.62 -5.15 -12.72
N ASP A 24 -23.53 -5.66 -11.91
CA ASP A 24 -24.96 -5.30 -11.92
C ASP A 24 -25.29 -4.27 -10.82
N ALA A 25 -24.28 -3.62 -10.22
CA ALA A 25 -24.50 -2.60 -9.22
C ALA A 25 -25.21 -1.37 -9.81
N ILE A 26 -26.22 -0.86 -9.10
CA ILE A 26 -26.93 0.37 -9.49
C ILE A 26 -26.08 1.61 -9.17
N ALA A 27 -25.19 1.51 -8.17
CA ALA A 27 -24.28 2.58 -7.78
C ALA A 27 -22.99 2.53 -8.61
N ASP A 28 -22.29 3.66 -8.67
CA ASP A 28 -21.00 3.83 -9.36
C ASP A 28 -19.86 3.22 -8.54
N ILE A 29 -20.01 1.94 -8.21
CA ILE A 29 -19.02 1.13 -7.47
C ILE A 29 -18.56 -0.04 -8.32
N ILE A 30 -17.28 -0.36 -8.21
CA ILE A 30 -16.72 -1.55 -8.82
C ILE A 30 -17.04 -2.74 -7.91
N ARG A 31 -17.90 -3.63 -8.40
CA ARG A 31 -18.31 -4.85 -7.71
C ARG A 31 -18.03 -6.06 -8.58
N ASP A 32 -17.55 -7.12 -7.95
CA ASP A 32 -17.36 -8.41 -8.61
C ASP A 32 -18.63 -9.27 -8.47
N ASP A 33 -19.53 -9.20 -9.46
CA ASP A 33 -20.66 -10.11 -9.58
C ASP A 33 -20.30 -11.34 -10.44
N GLY A 34 -19.03 -11.58 -10.67
CA GLY A 34 -18.43 -12.69 -11.39
C GLY A 34 -17.39 -12.23 -12.41
N THR A 35 -16.15 -12.71 -12.26
CA THR A 35 -15.05 -12.38 -13.15
C THR A 35 -14.51 -13.62 -13.86
N ASP A 36 -14.56 -13.58 -15.20
CA ASP A 36 -13.98 -14.59 -16.08
C ASP A 36 -12.58 -14.16 -16.50
N ILE A 37 -11.57 -15.02 -16.29
CA ILE A 37 -10.21 -14.79 -16.79
C ILE A 37 -10.15 -15.28 -18.24
N LEU A 38 -10.11 -14.33 -19.18
CA LEU A 38 -10.08 -14.64 -20.61
C LEU A 38 -8.66 -14.93 -21.12
N PHE A 39 -7.65 -14.40 -20.44
CA PHE A 39 -6.22 -14.62 -20.73
C PHE A 39 -5.35 -14.21 -19.54
N GLY A 40 -4.23 -14.92 -19.31
CA GLY A 40 -3.18 -14.54 -18.37
C GLY A 40 -3.58 -14.62 -16.91
N SER A 41 -3.10 -13.67 -16.11
CA SER A 41 -3.30 -13.59 -14.67
C SER A 41 -4.28 -12.48 -14.30
N PRO A 42 -5.12 -12.66 -13.26
CA PRO A 42 -5.91 -11.58 -12.68
C PRO A 42 -5.08 -10.61 -11.82
N ILE A 43 -3.84 -10.99 -11.53
CA ILE A 43 -2.94 -10.24 -10.65
C ILE A 43 -1.70 -9.84 -11.45
N PHE A 44 -1.25 -8.61 -11.28
CA PHE A 44 0.06 -8.16 -11.76
C PHE A 44 0.89 -7.61 -10.60
N GLU A 45 2.21 -7.60 -10.77
CA GLU A 45 3.16 -7.08 -9.80
C GLU A 45 3.53 -5.64 -10.16
N GLU A 46 3.52 -4.77 -9.15
CA GLU A 46 4.07 -3.42 -9.25
C GLU A 46 5.12 -3.23 -8.16
N GLU A 47 6.12 -2.38 -8.43
CA GLU A 47 7.17 -2.06 -7.47
C GLU A 47 7.09 -0.60 -7.05
N LEU A 48 7.08 -0.36 -5.73
CA LEU A 48 7.12 0.98 -5.13
C LEU A 48 8.20 1.03 -4.06
N LEU A 49 9.15 1.94 -4.20
CA LEU A 49 10.24 2.16 -3.24
C LEU A 49 11.01 0.88 -2.89
N GLY A 50 11.16 -0.02 -3.88
CA GLY A 50 11.84 -1.31 -3.72
C GLY A 50 10.98 -2.42 -3.10
N LEU A 51 9.72 -2.15 -2.77
CA LEU A 51 8.76 -3.14 -2.31
C LEU A 51 7.86 -3.60 -3.45
N LYS A 52 7.53 -4.89 -3.47
CA LYS A 52 6.71 -5.51 -4.51
C LYS A 52 5.30 -5.75 -4.01
N PHE A 53 4.34 -5.31 -4.80
CA PHE A 53 2.92 -5.43 -4.50
C PHE A 53 2.20 -6.22 -5.58
N ASN A 54 1.46 -7.24 -5.17
CA ASN A 54 0.49 -7.91 -6.03
C ASN A 54 -0.79 -7.08 -6.06
N ILE A 55 -1.21 -6.70 -7.25
CA ILE A 55 -2.36 -5.84 -7.47
C ILE A 55 -3.44 -6.64 -8.19
N SER A 56 -4.64 -6.65 -7.65
CA SER A 56 -5.84 -7.20 -8.26
C SER A 56 -6.73 -6.08 -8.84
N PRO A 57 -7.65 -6.39 -9.75
CA PRO A 57 -8.58 -5.38 -10.31
C PRO A 57 -9.49 -4.70 -9.29
N PHE A 58 -9.69 -5.35 -8.13
CA PHE A 58 -10.58 -4.87 -7.06
C PHE A 58 -9.82 -4.24 -5.90
N SER A 59 -8.48 -4.26 -5.95
CA SER A 59 -7.64 -3.57 -4.97
C SER A 59 -7.45 -2.11 -5.37
N PHE A 60 -7.61 -1.20 -4.42
CA PHE A 60 -7.16 0.17 -4.64
C PHE A 60 -5.62 0.18 -4.69
N PHE A 61 -5.08 0.80 -5.70
CA PHE A 61 -3.66 1.07 -5.85
C PHE A 61 -3.46 2.37 -6.62
N GLN A 62 -2.46 3.15 -6.26
CA GLN A 62 -2.17 4.41 -6.96
C GLN A 62 -1.75 4.14 -8.41
N THR A 63 -2.53 4.60 -9.36
CA THR A 63 -2.36 4.28 -10.79
C THR A 63 -1.11 4.88 -11.43
N ASN A 64 -0.54 5.92 -10.84
CA ASN A 64 0.72 6.53 -11.26
C ASN A 64 1.82 6.13 -10.28
N SER A 65 2.49 5.02 -10.54
CA SER A 65 3.52 4.45 -9.66
C SER A 65 4.65 5.43 -9.36
N LEU A 66 5.16 6.17 -10.36
CA LEU A 66 6.21 7.17 -10.15
C LEU A 66 5.74 8.35 -9.29
N GLY A 67 4.49 8.75 -9.47
CA GLY A 67 3.85 9.77 -8.61
C GLY A 67 3.63 9.27 -7.19
N ALA A 68 3.22 8.01 -7.06
CA ALA A 68 3.02 7.33 -5.78
C ALA A 68 4.33 7.21 -4.99
N GLU A 69 5.42 6.80 -5.62
CA GLU A 69 6.74 6.74 -4.98
C GLU A 69 7.17 8.10 -4.41
N LYS A 70 6.95 9.16 -5.17
CA LYS A 70 7.25 10.53 -4.72
C LYS A 70 6.36 10.94 -3.55
N LEU A 71 5.04 10.67 -3.64
CA LEU A 71 4.07 10.96 -2.58
C LEU A 71 4.44 10.21 -1.29
N TYR A 72 4.65 8.91 -1.38
CA TYR A 72 4.97 8.09 -0.22
C TYR A 72 6.35 8.36 0.36
N SER A 73 7.32 8.78 -0.46
CA SER A 73 8.63 9.24 0.04
C SER A 73 8.48 10.51 0.86
N VAL A 74 7.72 11.50 0.38
CA VAL A 74 7.46 12.74 1.10
C VAL A 74 6.69 12.47 2.39
N ALA A 75 5.61 11.65 2.32
CA ALA A 75 4.83 11.29 3.49
C ALA A 75 5.69 10.56 4.55
N ARG A 76 6.49 9.59 4.12
CA ARG A 76 7.43 8.87 5.00
C ARG A 76 8.43 9.83 5.65
N ASP A 77 9.05 10.71 4.88
CA ASP A 77 10.06 11.62 5.40
C ASP A 77 9.44 12.62 6.38
N TYR A 78 8.21 13.08 6.12
CA TYR A 78 7.44 13.91 7.04
C TYR A 78 7.11 13.17 8.35
N ILE A 79 6.59 11.94 8.26
CA ILE A 79 6.28 11.07 9.40
C ILE A 79 7.54 10.80 10.24
N LEU A 80 8.70 10.65 9.61
CA LEU A 80 9.98 10.40 10.28
C LEU A 80 10.65 11.67 10.82
N GLY A 81 10.02 12.84 10.68
CA GLY A 81 10.59 14.12 11.10
C GLY A 81 11.82 14.54 10.29
N LYS A 82 11.95 14.02 9.06
CA LYS A 82 13.02 14.38 8.13
C LYS A 82 12.56 15.51 7.22
N ASP A 83 12.17 16.66 7.78
CA ASP A 83 11.71 17.82 7.02
C ASP A 83 12.81 18.35 6.09
N SER A 84 12.83 17.85 4.86
CA SER A 84 13.69 18.40 3.78
C SER A 84 13.10 19.65 3.12
N ALA A 85 11.90 20.09 3.51
CA ALA A 85 11.17 21.14 2.81
C ALA A 85 11.34 22.56 3.40
N CYS A 86 11.99 22.71 4.57
CA CYS A 86 12.23 24.03 5.20
C CYS A 86 13.68 24.20 5.70
N ALA A 87 14.65 23.52 5.07
CA ALA A 87 16.04 23.87 5.30
C ALA A 87 16.31 25.19 4.56
N GLU A 88 16.12 26.33 5.26
CA GLU A 88 16.78 27.56 4.87
C GLU A 88 18.28 27.26 4.77
N GLU A 89 18.87 27.67 3.64
CA GLU A 89 20.31 27.54 3.37
C GLU A 89 21.09 28.23 4.50
N GLY A 90 21.66 27.47 5.42
CA GLY A 90 22.55 28.11 6.40
C GLY A 90 23.01 27.31 7.61
N GLU A 91 22.52 26.12 7.90
CA GLU A 91 23.04 25.37 9.06
C GLU A 91 23.74 24.05 8.66
N ASN A 92 25.04 24.05 8.95
CA ASN A 92 26.00 22.97 8.77
C ASN A 92 25.65 21.82 9.74
N ARG A 93 24.68 20.95 9.37
CA ARG A 93 24.40 19.72 10.14
C ARG A 93 25.45 18.68 9.81
N SER A 94 26.20 18.28 10.82
CA SER A 94 27.20 17.22 10.72
C SER A 94 26.54 15.88 10.34
N SER A 95 27.24 15.10 9.50
CA SER A 95 26.83 13.79 8.97
C SER A 95 26.62 12.69 10.03
N ALA A 96 26.65 13.01 11.33
CA ALA A 96 26.47 12.11 12.45
C ALA A 96 24.99 12.02 12.94
N ASP A 97 24.10 12.95 12.55
CA ASP A 97 22.73 13.00 13.03
C ASP A 97 21.70 12.23 12.16
N VAL A 98 22.16 11.50 11.16
CA VAL A 98 21.28 10.79 10.21
C VAL A 98 20.79 9.43 10.75
N SER A 99 21.12 9.02 11.97
CA SER A 99 21.03 7.61 12.36
C SER A 99 19.95 7.22 13.38
N GLN A 100 19.01 8.10 13.75
CA GLN A 100 17.86 7.66 14.54
C GLN A 100 16.56 8.18 13.93
N SER A 101 15.86 7.29 13.23
CA SER A 101 14.46 7.51 12.91
C SER A 101 13.70 7.81 14.19
N SER A 102 12.89 8.89 14.23
CA SER A 102 12.09 9.27 15.40
C SER A 102 11.10 8.17 15.81
N LEU A 103 10.88 7.19 14.96
CA LEU A 103 9.96 6.05 15.16
C LEU A 103 10.66 4.71 15.40
N ALA A 104 11.99 4.67 15.56
CA ALA A 104 12.70 3.44 15.89
C ALA A 104 12.16 2.85 17.20
N GLY A 105 11.70 1.60 17.17
CA GLY A 105 11.11 0.90 18.31
C GLY A 105 9.68 1.34 18.68
N LYS A 106 9.06 2.27 17.94
CA LYS A 106 7.70 2.75 18.18
C LYS A 106 6.66 1.99 17.39
N THR A 107 5.43 2.05 17.87
CA THR A 107 4.26 1.46 17.21
C THR A 107 3.51 2.52 16.40
N VAL A 108 3.24 2.21 15.13
CA VAL A 108 2.47 3.05 14.20
C VAL A 108 1.20 2.32 13.80
N PHE A 109 0.07 3.02 13.81
CA PHE A 109 -1.18 2.52 13.24
C PHE A 109 -1.42 3.15 11.88
N ASP A 110 -1.67 2.31 10.87
CA ASP A 110 -2.08 2.68 9.51
C ASP A 110 -3.56 2.34 9.38
N LEU A 111 -4.41 3.36 9.57
CA LEU A 111 -5.87 3.17 9.57
C LEU A 111 -6.43 3.43 8.17
N TYR A 112 -7.31 2.53 7.72
CA TYR A 112 -7.77 2.40 6.32
C TYR A 112 -6.64 1.97 5.39
N SER A 113 -5.88 0.96 5.85
CA SER A 113 -4.58 0.58 5.26
C SER A 113 -4.66 -0.02 3.85
N GLY A 114 -5.87 -0.35 3.35
CA GLY A 114 -6.03 -0.98 2.05
C GLY A 114 -5.17 -2.24 1.92
N THR A 115 -4.36 -2.31 0.88
CA THR A 115 -3.40 -3.41 0.65
C THR A 115 -2.08 -3.26 1.43
N GLY A 116 -2.06 -2.39 2.45
CA GLY A 116 -0.94 -2.23 3.37
C GLY A 116 0.27 -1.52 2.77
N THR A 117 0.09 -0.69 1.77
CA THR A 117 1.21 -0.02 1.08
C THR A 117 1.97 0.92 2.01
N ILE A 118 1.26 1.81 2.73
CA ILE A 118 1.87 2.78 3.66
C ILE A 118 2.50 2.04 4.84
N ALA A 119 1.78 1.09 5.45
CA ALA A 119 2.30 0.26 6.54
C ALA A 119 3.63 -0.38 6.19
N GLN A 120 3.74 -0.99 5.01
CA GLN A 120 4.96 -1.68 4.56
C GLN A 120 6.09 -0.69 4.26
N ILE A 121 5.80 0.47 3.66
CA ILE A 121 6.80 1.52 3.39
C ILE A 121 7.39 2.09 4.70
N LEU A 122 6.59 2.17 5.77
CA LEU A 122 7.02 2.68 7.07
C LEU A 122 7.76 1.62 7.90
N SER A 123 7.49 0.35 7.68
CA SER A 123 7.97 -0.76 8.52
C SER A 123 9.48 -0.79 8.77
N PRO A 124 10.37 -0.45 7.80
CA PRO A 124 11.81 -0.44 8.06
C PRO A 124 12.27 0.61 9.06
N SER A 125 11.43 1.62 9.31
CA SER A 125 11.75 2.76 10.19
C SER A 125 11.03 2.71 11.54
N CYS A 126 10.15 1.72 11.75
CA CYS A 126 9.31 1.58 12.93
C CYS A 126 9.63 0.29 13.68
N GLY A 127 9.26 0.23 14.96
CA GLY A 127 9.32 -1.01 15.73
C GLY A 127 8.24 -1.99 15.30
N HIS A 128 7.01 -1.50 15.18
CA HIS A 128 5.83 -2.29 14.79
C HIS A 128 4.83 -1.41 14.04
N VAL A 129 4.15 -1.98 13.04
CA VAL A 129 3.08 -1.29 12.33
C VAL A 129 1.82 -2.17 12.35
N VAL A 130 0.68 -1.56 12.68
CA VAL A 130 -0.62 -2.22 12.66
C VAL A 130 -1.49 -1.56 11.60
N GLY A 131 -1.81 -2.28 10.54
CA GLY A 131 -2.76 -1.87 9.51
C GLY A 131 -4.17 -2.31 9.87
N VAL A 132 -5.15 -1.42 9.75
CA VAL A 132 -6.58 -1.74 9.96
C VAL A 132 -7.35 -1.41 8.69
N GLU A 133 -8.08 -2.40 8.17
CA GLU A 133 -8.85 -2.29 6.93
C GLU A 133 -10.14 -3.10 7.05
N ILE A 134 -11.23 -2.57 6.50
CA ILE A 134 -12.55 -3.22 6.58
C ILE A 134 -12.75 -4.29 5.49
N VAL A 135 -12.05 -4.16 4.37
CA VAL A 135 -12.17 -5.08 3.22
C VAL A 135 -11.26 -6.29 3.43
N ALA A 136 -11.86 -7.46 3.69
CA ALA A 136 -11.10 -8.68 4.00
C ALA A 136 -10.10 -9.08 2.91
N GLU A 137 -10.46 -8.95 1.64
CA GLU A 137 -9.58 -9.25 0.50
C GLU A 137 -8.35 -8.33 0.48
N ALA A 138 -8.50 -7.05 0.84
CA ALA A 138 -7.39 -6.11 0.93
C ALA A 138 -6.45 -6.47 2.08
N VAL A 139 -7.00 -6.90 3.22
CA VAL A 139 -6.21 -7.38 4.38
C VAL A 139 -5.38 -8.62 4.01
N GLU A 140 -5.97 -9.59 3.32
CA GLU A 140 -5.23 -10.77 2.89
C GLU A 140 -4.14 -10.41 1.88
N ALA A 141 -4.44 -9.53 0.91
CA ALA A 141 -3.44 -9.00 -0.02
C ALA A 141 -2.29 -8.28 0.72
N ALA A 142 -2.61 -7.50 1.76
CA ALA A 142 -1.60 -6.82 2.59
C ALA A 142 -0.66 -7.82 3.29
N LYS A 143 -1.21 -8.89 3.86
CA LYS A 143 -0.43 -9.97 4.51
C LYS A 143 0.46 -10.71 3.50
N GLU A 144 -0.08 -11.05 2.33
CA GLU A 144 0.68 -11.70 1.26
C GLU A 144 1.82 -10.81 0.74
N ASN A 145 1.55 -9.52 0.53
CA ASN A 145 2.54 -8.55 0.10
C ASN A 145 3.65 -8.37 1.17
N ALA A 146 3.29 -8.26 2.44
CA ALA A 146 4.26 -8.17 3.53
C ALA A 146 5.15 -9.42 3.60
N LYS A 147 4.57 -10.61 3.47
CA LYS A 147 5.33 -11.87 3.39
C LYS A 147 6.27 -11.91 2.20
N LYS A 148 5.81 -11.47 1.02
CA LYS A 148 6.62 -11.37 -0.21
C LYS A 148 7.80 -10.43 -0.04
N ASN A 149 7.59 -9.31 0.64
CA ASN A 149 8.59 -8.31 0.95
C ASN A 149 9.45 -8.66 2.17
N GLN A 150 9.26 -9.83 2.78
CA GLN A 150 9.96 -10.30 3.98
C GLN A 150 9.81 -9.34 5.18
N ILE A 151 8.70 -8.65 5.26
CA ILE A 151 8.36 -7.75 6.36
C ILE A 151 7.71 -8.58 7.47
N THR A 152 8.27 -8.49 8.69
CA THR A 152 7.86 -9.30 9.85
C THR A 152 7.30 -8.48 11.00
N ASN A 153 7.31 -7.15 10.88
CA ASN A 153 6.86 -6.21 11.91
C ASN A 153 5.61 -5.42 11.48
N CYS A 154 4.84 -5.97 10.54
CA CYS A 154 3.52 -5.45 10.18
C CYS A 154 2.45 -6.50 10.47
N ASP A 155 1.43 -6.12 11.24
CA ASP A 155 0.20 -6.88 11.42
C ASP A 155 -0.97 -6.19 10.72
N PHE A 156 -1.85 -6.98 10.11
CA PHE A 156 -3.03 -6.46 9.42
C PHE A 156 -4.30 -7.06 9.99
N LEU A 157 -5.20 -6.19 10.45
CA LEU A 157 -6.46 -6.51 11.10
C LEU A 157 -7.64 -6.15 10.19
N CYS A 158 -8.56 -7.10 10.04
CA CYS A 158 -9.79 -6.88 9.29
C CYS A 158 -10.90 -6.40 10.20
N GLY A 159 -11.44 -5.22 9.92
CA GLY A 159 -12.60 -4.72 10.64
C GLY A 159 -12.80 -3.21 10.50
N ASP A 160 -13.94 -2.77 11.03
CA ASP A 160 -14.25 -1.35 11.15
C ASP A 160 -13.29 -0.68 12.12
N VAL A 161 -12.57 0.35 11.65
CA VAL A 161 -11.55 1.06 12.42
C VAL A 161 -12.05 1.46 13.81
N LEU A 162 -13.27 2.01 13.91
CA LEU A 162 -13.83 2.48 15.17
C LEU A 162 -14.14 1.36 16.17
N LYS A 163 -14.31 0.13 15.70
CA LYS A 163 -14.58 -1.03 16.55
C LYS A 163 -13.29 -1.77 16.91
N VAL A 164 -12.41 -1.95 15.91
CA VAL A 164 -11.18 -2.71 16.11
C VAL A 164 -10.21 -2.00 17.03
N LEU A 165 -10.18 -0.66 17.02
CA LEU A 165 -9.29 0.11 17.91
C LEU A 165 -9.55 -0.13 19.40
N ASP A 166 -10.79 -0.43 19.80
CA ASP A 166 -11.12 -0.73 21.20
C ASP A 166 -10.58 -2.08 21.67
N ASP A 167 -10.35 -3.01 20.72
CA ASP A 167 -9.88 -4.37 20.99
C ASP A 167 -8.35 -4.50 20.91
N ILE A 168 -7.66 -3.51 20.31
CA ILE A 168 -6.19 -3.51 20.20
C ILE A 168 -5.59 -3.11 21.56
N ARG A 169 -4.76 -4.01 22.11
CA ARG A 169 -4.07 -3.76 23.38
C ARG A 169 -2.93 -2.76 23.27
N ASP A 170 -2.30 -2.70 22.12
CA ASP A 170 -1.17 -1.82 21.85
C ASP A 170 -1.66 -0.38 21.72
N ARG A 171 -0.87 0.55 22.25
CA ARG A 171 -1.10 1.98 22.08
C ARG A 171 -0.17 2.49 20.99
N PRO A 172 -0.69 3.18 19.97
CA PRO A 172 0.17 3.74 18.93
C PRO A 172 0.92 4.97 19.46
N ASP A 173 2.18 5.09 19.07
CA ASP A 173 2.95 6.33 19.21
C ASP A 173 2.57 7.33 18.10
N MET A 174 2.11 6.80 16.95
CA MET A 174 1.67 7.60 15.81
C MET A 174 0.54 6.88 15.06
N ILE A 175 -0.36 7.67 14.50
CA ILE A 175 -1.44 7.20 13.63
C ILE A 175 -1.31 7.86 12.27
N VAL A 176 -1.39 7.06 11.22
CA VAL A 176 -1.51 7.50 9.82
C VAL A 176 -2.93 7.25 9.36
N LEU A 177 -3.52 8.23 8.70
CA LEU A 177 -4.89 8.21 8.19
C LEU A 177 -4.86 8.54 6.70
N ASP A 178 -5.34 7.61 5.87
CA ASP A 178 -5.55 7.79 4.42
C ASP A 178 -6.89 7.15 4.03
N PRO A 179 -8.03 7.78 4.44
CA PRO A 179 -9.38 7.22 4.30
C PRO A 179 -9.90 7.27 2.87
#